data_1d3731a496c671b3cc0c50d8ded9a9d0
#
_entry.id   1d3731a496c671b3cc0c50d8ded9a9d0
#
_cell.length_a   1.000
_cell.length_b   1.000
_cell.length_c   1.000
_cell.angle_alpha   90.00
_cell.angle_beta   90.00
_cell.angle_gamma   90.00
#
_symmetry.space_group_name_H-M   'P 1'
#
loop_
_entity.id
_entity.type
_entity.pdbx_description
1 polymer ?
#
loop_
_entity_poly.entity_id
_entity_poly.type
_entity_poly.pdbx_seq_one_letter_code
_entity_poly.pdbx_strand_id
1 'polypeptide(L)'
;MQRSILTCLSTVLLTVGAMASPVAQAAAVNSFSVLTYNVAGLPEGLSSGNPATNTPLISPRLAGYDVVAVQEDFNYHAALYAGDNHPFRTPTSGPAAFGDGLNILSRFPYSDFHRIKWGKCNGTDCLTPKGFSLSRIRLAEGVYVDLYNLHPNAGTTTADLAARRANITQLTQFIAANSAGNAVIVIGDTNTRYTRTEDNIRELASSAGLTDAWVQLVRGGNAPAIGSPALVCDPAAVTNSCEVVDKILYRGNKFINLTAREYNNENQKFLDSAGKPLSDHYPHKVQFDWSLNDRIRMSDQFGGPHGTAFTDVDRVADGVGVRSIQMRGGERLDHIGLTLTDGTVLAHGGNGGSATAMTLNHGERIVRVTLSQGKHNGHTRIFSAALTTDQGRTLSAGRPTSDTVTYTAPPGWQITGFTGRSGAEVDKLGVIYQP
;
A
#
# COMPACT_ATOMS: atom_id res chain seq x y z
N MET A 1 -30.02 -44.32 -82.72
CA MET A 1 -29.02 -44.53 -81.71
C MET A 1 -28.39 -43.13 -81.38
N GLN A 2 -28.92 -42.46 -80.41
CA GLN A 2 -28.39 -41.17 -79.96
C GLN A 2 -27.80 -41.38 -78.58
N ARG A 3 -26.51 -41.08 -78.39
CA ARG A 3 -25.81 -41.06 -77.09
C ARG A 3 -25.79 -39.61 -76.56
N SER A 4 -26.46 -39.43 -75.46
CA SER A 4 -26.39 -38.16 -74.68
C SER A 4 -25.16 -38.18 -73.79
N ILE A 5 -24.33 -37.12 -73.87
CA ILE A 5 -23.21 -36.90 -73.02
C ILE A 5 -23.68 -35.97 -71.87
N LEU A 6 -23.60 -36.45 -70.66
CA LEU A 6 -23.86 -35.67 -69.45
C LEU A 6 -22.54 -34.99 -68.98
N THR A 7 -22.53 -33.68 -69.00
CA THR A 7 -21.41 -32.92 -68.47
C THR A 7 -21.69 -32.54 -67.01
N CYS A 8 -20.86 -33.03 -66.05
CA CYS A 8 -20.94 -32.72 -64.66
C CYS A 8 -20.12 -31.40 -64.42
N LEU A 9 -20.78 -30.33 -64.05
CA LEU A 9 -20.14 -29.10 -63.52
C LEU A 9 -19.92 -29.26 -62.01
N SER A 10 -18.66 -29.31 -61.56
CA SER A 10 -18.30 -29.29 -60.16
C SER A 10 -18.13 -27.84 -59.70
N THR A 11 -19.03 -27.37 -58.86
CA THR A 11 -18.93 -26.02 -58.22
C THR A 11 -18.07 -26.14 -56.98
N VAL A 12 -16.92 -25.49 -56.97
CA VAL A 12 -16.03 -25.37 -55.81
C VAL A 12 -16.52 -24.17 -54.99
N LEU A 13 -17.09 -24.41 -53.79
CA LEU A 13 -17.40 -23.37 -52.80
C LEU A 13 -16.10 -23.02 -52.05
N LEU A 14 -15.54 -21.82 -52.26
CA LEU A 14 -14.52 -21.24 -51.37
C LEU A 14 -15.23 -20.67 -50.13
N THR A 15 -15.06 -21.29 -48.97
CA THR A 15 -15.42 -20.75 -47.68
C THR A 15 -14.30 -19.79 -47.22
N VAL A 16 -14.54 -18.48 -47.27
CA VAL A 16 -13.66 -17.49 -46.64
C VAL A 16 -13.94 -17.54 -45.14
N GLY A 17 -13.08 -18.17 -44.38
CA GLY A 17 -13.09 -18.14 -42.92
C GLY A 17 -12.70 -16.75 -42.43
N ALA A 18 -13.62 -15.94 -41.90
CA ALA A 18 -13.33 -14.70 -41.20
C ALA A 18 -12.61 -15.08 -39.89
N MET A 19 -11.32 -14.78 -39.81
CA MET A 19 -10.58 -14.81 -38.55
C MET A 19 -11.05 -13.64 -37.70
N ALA A 20 -11.85 -13.91 -36.69
CA ALA A 20 -12.18 -12.94 -35.65
C ALA A 20 -10.90 -12.63 -34.86
N SER A 21 -10.44 -11.40 -34.96
CA SER A 21 -9.35 -10.89 -34.09
C SER A 21 -9.82 -10.99 -32.63
N PRO A 22 -9.00 -11.49 -31.69
CA PRO A 22 -9.36 -11.49 -30.28
C PRO A 22 -9.56 -10.05 -29.84
N VAL A 23 -10.76 -9.71 -29.43
CA VAL A 23 -11.05 -8.44 -28.75
C VAL A 23 -10.25 -8.48 -27.45
N ALA A 24 -9.27 -7.60 -27.33
CA ALA A 24 -8.54 -7.44 -26.07
C ALA A 24 -9.56 -7.10 -24.99
N GLN A 25 -9.77 -8.03 -24.06
CA GLN A 25 -10.65 -7.82 -22.92
C GLN A 25 -10.00 -6.73 -22.08
N ALA A 26 -10.68 -5.57 -21.96
CA ALA A 26 -10.21 -4.49 -21.09
C ALA A 26 -9.95 -5.07 -19.69
N ALA A 27 -8.78 -4.77 -19.12
CA ALA A 27 -8.45 -5.20 -17.77
C ALA A 27 -9.56 -4.74 -16.81
N ALA A 28 -10.03 -5.64 -15.96
CA ALA A 28 -11.06 -5.31 -14.99
C ALA A 28 -10.53 -4.19 -14.08
N VAL A 29 -11.22 -3.06 -14.06
CA VAL A 29 -10.92 -1.94 -13.17
C VAL A 29 -11.62 -2.23 -11.84
N ASN A 30 -10.81 -2.38 -10.78
CA ASN A 30 -11.33 -2.53 -9.42
C ASN A 30 -11.29 -1.17 -8.72
N SER A 31 -12.16 -0.98 -7.73
CA SER A 31 -12.23 0.28 -7.02
C SER A 31 -12.38 0.09 -5.51
N PHE A 32 -11.92 1.07 -4.74
CA PHE A 32 -12.16 1.17 -3.30
C PHE A 32 -12.15 2.63 -2.84
N SER A 33 -12.85 2.89 -1.76
CA SER A 33 -12.92 4.20 -1.12
C SER A 33 -12.02 4.26 0.11
N VAL A 34 -11.38 5.43 0.33
CA VAL A 34 -10.70 5.74 1.58
C VAL A 34 -11.31 6.98 2.21
N LEU A 35 -11.40 7.00 3.54
CA LEU A 35 -11.82 8.15 4.34
C LEU A 35 -10.74 8.51 5.34
N THR A 36 -10.40 9.78 5.48
CA THR A 36 -9.68 10.30 6.65
C THR A 36 -10.61 11.11 7.52
N TYR A 37 -10.51 10.91 8.83
CA TYR A 37 -11.30 11.66 9.78
C TYR A 37 -10.61 11.79 11.14
N ASN A 38 -10.21 13.02 11.48
CA ASN A 38 -9.89 13.36 12.86
C ASN A 38 -11.20 13.45 13.64
N VAL A 39 -11.42 12.56 14.61
CA VAL A 39 -12.69 12.41 15.33
C VAL A 39 -12.77 13.23 16.62
N ALA A 40 -11.76 14.08 16.88
CA ALA A 40 -11.68 14.96 18.08
C ALA A 40 -11.97 14.22 19.40
N GLY A 41 -11.45 12.98 19.54
CA GLY A 41 -11.80 12.05 20.62
C GLY A 41 -10.97 12.20 21.90
N LEU A 42 -10.43 13.39 22.19
CA LEU A 42 -9.86 13.70 23.51
C LEU A 42 -10.96 13.61 24.59
N PRO A 43 -10.60 13.40 25.88
CA PRO A 43 -11.59 13.46 26.96
C PRO A 43 -12.40 14.76 26.95
N GLU A 44 -13.67 14.70 27.35
CA GLU A 44 -14.50 15.91 27.51
C GLU A 44 -13.82 16.95 28.38
N GLY A 45 -13.92 18.23 27.99
CA GLY A 45 -13.23 19.36 28.63
C GLY A 45 -11.81 19.60 28.10
N LEU A 46 -11.21 18.65 27.36
CA LEU A 46 -9.96 18.83 26.61
C LEU A 46 -10.20 18.88 25.10
N SER A 47 -11.27 18.19 24.63
CA SER A 47 -11.69 18.24 23.24
C SER A 47 -12.35 19.58 22.91
N SER A 48 -12.23 20.02 21.67
CA SER A 48 -12.97 21.14 21.09
C SER A 48 -14.46 20.85 20.86
N GLY A 49 -14.87 19.58 20.92
CA GLY A 49 -16.23 19.12 20.68
C GLY A 49 -16.85 18.39 21.88
N ASN A 50 -17.90 17.59 21.61
CA ASN A 50 -18.58 16.74 22.57
C ASN A 50 -18.36 15.25 22.22
N PRO A 51 -17.16 14.71 22.38
CA PRO A 51 -16.81 13.39 21.83
C PRO A 51 -17.65 12.24 22.41
N ALA A 52 -18.07 12.31 23.68
CA ALA A 52 -18.94 11.30 24.27
C ALA A 52 -20.28 11.18 23.54
N THR A 53 -20.83 12.27 23.03
CA THR A 53 -22.05 12.32 22.24
C THR A 53 -21.79 12.07 20.74
N ASN A 54 -20.72 12.68 20.22
CA ASN A 54 -20.46 12.70 18.78
C ASN A 54 -19.90 11.37 18.28
N THR A 55 -18.99 10.71 19.01
CA THR A 55 -18.37 9.46 18.59
C THR A 55 -19.37 8.34 18.30
N PRO A 56 -20.42 8.11 19.13
CA PRO A 56 -21.49 7.16 18.80
C PRO A 56 -22.26 7.50 17.51
N LEU A 57 -22.37 8.79 17.16
CA LEU A 57 -22.98 9.24 15.91
C LEU A 57 -22.06 9.09 14.69
N ILE A 58 -20.76 9.22 14.89
CA ILE A 58 -19.73 8.99 13.85
C ILE A 58 -19.69 7.52 13.48
N SER A 59 -19.67 6.62 14.46
CA SER A 59 -19.43 5.19 14.32
C SER A 59 -20.19 4.52 13.16
N PRO A 60 -21.54 4.55 13.07
CA PRO A 60 -22.27 3.89 11.99
C PRO A 60 -22.04 4.51 10.61
N ARG A 61 -21.58 5.76 10.55
CA ARG A 61 -21.33 6.47 9.29
C ARG A 61 -20.03 6.05 8.63
N LEU A 62 -19.10 5.46 9.40
CA LEU A 62 -17.83 4.93 8.89
C LEU A 62 -18.05 3.70 8.00
N ALA A 63 -19.07 2.91 8.24
CA ALA A 63 -19.37 1.67 7.52
C ALA A 63 -19.59 1.83 6.00
N GLY A 64 -19.80 3.05 5.51
CA GLY A 64 -19.98 3.36 4.09
C GLY A 64 -18.68 3.43 3.26
N TYR A 65 -17.52 3.25 3.89
CA TYR A 65 -16.20 3.38 3.25
C TYR A 65 -15.43 2.07 3.36
N ASP A 66 -14.52 1.80 2.41
CA ASP A 66 -13.77 0.54 2.41
C ASP A 66 -12.56 0.56 3.36
N VAL A 67 -11.90 1.71 3.47
CA VAL A 67 -10.78 1.94 4.40
C VAL A 67 -10.98 3.28 5.09
N VAL A 68 -10.92 3.30 6.40
CA VAL A 68 -11.05 4.51 7.21
C VAL A 68 -9.80 4.71 8.05
N ALA A 69 -9.15 5.85 7.90
CA ALA A 69 -8.05 6.30 8.74
C ALA A 69 -8.58 7.34 9.74
N VAL A 70 -8.53 7.02 11.03
CA VAL A 70 -8.96 7.94 12.08
C VAL A 70 -7.76 8.53 12.82
N GLN A 71 -7.89 9.79 13.22
CA GLN A 71 -6.97 10.51 14.07
C GLN A 71 -7.73 10.99 15.31
N GLU A 72 -7.00 11.19 16.41
CA GLU A 72 -7.55 11.55 17.73
C GLU A 72 -8.55 10.54 18.32
N ASP A 73 -8.46 9.28 17.93
CA ASP A 73 -9.20 8.20 18.60
C ASP A 73 -8.51 7.86 19.94
N PHE A 74 -8.55 8.80 20.90
CA PHE A 74 -7.84 8.68 22.17
C PHE A 74 -8.65 8.01 23.27
N ASN A 75 -9.91 8.39 23.46
CA ASN A 75 -10.66 8.02 24.66
C ASN A 75 -11.95 7.23 24.39
N TYR A 76 -12.44 7.22 23.16
CA TYR A 76 -13.79 6.70 22.83
C TYR A 76 -13.79 5.52 21.87
N HIS A 77 -12.71 4.70 21.85
CA HIS A 77 -12.56 3.55 20.94
C HIS A 77 -13.78 2.63 20.89
N ALA A 78 -14.32 2.27 22.09
CA ALA A 78 -15.47 1.38 22.18
C ALA A 78 -16.71 1.98 21.49
N ALA A 79 -16.94 3.28 21.66
CA ALA A 79 -18.05 3.99 21.03
C ALA A 79 -17.83 4.13 19.52
N LEU A 80 -16.58 4.40 19.08
CA LEU A 80 -16.23 4.50 17.68
C LEU A 80 -16.45 3.18 16.93
N TYR A 81 -16.21 2.05 17.59
CA TYR A 81 -16.32 0.72 16.99
C TYR A 81 -17.70 0.07 17.14
N ALA A 82 -18.59 0.63 17.99
CA ALA A 82 -19.85 -0.01 18.33
C ALA A 82 -20.83 -0.13 17.15
N GLY A 83 -20.89 0.86 16.27
CA GLY A 83 -21.74 0.87 15.07
C GLY A 83 -20.99 0.59 13.77
N ASP A 84 -19.68 0.40 13.85
CA ASP A 84 -18.83 0.08 12.71
C ASP A 84 -18.81 -1.43 12.41
N ASN A 85 -18.73 -1.80 11.13
CA ASN A 85 -18.75 -3.20 10.67
C ASN A 85 -17.52 -3.62 9.85
N HIS A 86 -16.43 -2.88 9.93
CA HIS A 86 -15.20 -3.29 9.26
C HIS A 86 -14.63 -4.55 9.91
N PRO A 87 -14.32 -5.60 9.13
CA PRO A 87 -13.80 -6.86 9.65
C PRO A 87 -12.37 -6.77 10.16
N PHE A 88 -11.58 -5.80 9.66
CA PHE A 88 -10.18 -5.60 10.03
C PHE A 88 -9.99 -4.24 10.67
N ARG A 89 -9.39 -4.23 11.87
CA ARG A 89 -9.08 -3.02 12.64
C ARG A 89 -7.69 -3.13 13.20
N THR A 90 -6.92 -2.03 13.17
CA THR A 90 -5.63 -2.01 13.85
C THR A 90 -5.85 -2.01 15.37
N PRO A 91 -4.95 -2.63 16.15
CA PRO A 91 -5.02 -2.55 17.60
C PRO A 91 -4.92 -1.09 18.06
N THR A 92 -5.69 -0.70 19.06
CA THR A 92 -5.55 0.61 19.73
C THR A 92 -4.17 0.73 20.39
N SER A 93 -3.62 1.93 20.45
CA SER A 93 -2.34 2.17 21.12
C SER A 93 -2.54 2.72 22.53
N GLY A 94 -1.83 2.16 23.50
CA GLY A 94 -1.83 2.65 24.87
C GLY A 94 -3.18 2.55 25.61
N PRO A 95 -3.24 3.00 26.85
CA PRO A 95 -4.50 3.18 27.56
C PRO A 95 -5.27 4.39 27.02
N ALA A 96 -6.57 4.45 27.30
CA ALA A 96 -7.43 5.57 26.92
C ALA A 96 -6.79 6.92 27.28
N ALA A 97 -6.90 7.90 26.40
CA ALA A 97 -6.32 9.23 26.44
C ALA A 97 -4.77 9.31 26.30
N PHE A 98 -4.03 8.20 26.31
CA PHE A 98 -2.57 8.19 26.29
C PHE A 98 -1.95 7.44 25.08
N GLY A 99 -2.76 7.03 24.14
CA GLY A 99 -2.31 6.44 22.87
C GLY A 99 -1.86 7.48 21.85
N ASP A 100 -1.51 7.02 20.65
CA ASP A 100 -1.18 7.89 19.50
C ASP A 100 -2.42 8.45 18.79
N GLY A 101 -3.61 7.94 19.12
CA GLY A 101 -4.88 8.34 18.53
C GLY A 101 -5.10 7.87 17.08
N LEU A 102 -4.24 7.00 16.54
CA LEU A 102 -4.30 6.56 15.15
C LEU A 102 -4.88 5.15 15.04
N ASN A 103 -5.90 4.96 14.24
CA ASN A 103 -6.42 3.64 13.91
C ASN A 103 -6.85 3.55 12.44
N ILE A 104 -6.85 2.31 11.93
CA ILE A 104 -7.35 1.97 10.61
C ILE A 104 -8.50 0.96 10.79
N LEU A 105 -9.62 1.22 10.12
CA LEU A 105 -10.70 0.28 9.93
C LEU A 105 -10.75 -0.07 8.45
N SER A 106 -10.82 -1.35 8.09
CA SER A 106 -10.69 -1.79 6.71
C SER A 106 -11.58 -2.97 6.38
N ARG A 107 -12.12 -2.99 5.16
CA ARG A 107 -12.74 -4.18 4.57
C ARG A 107 -11.72 -5.17 4.04
N PHE A 108 -10.48 -4.73 3.85
CA PHE A 108 -9.37 -5.53 3.35
C PHE A 108 -8.47 -5.96 4.51
N PRO A 109 -7.92 -7.18 4.48
CA PRO A 109 -6.90 -7.58 5.44
C PRO A 109 -5.62 -6.73 5.27
N TYR A 110 -4.86 -6.62 6.34
CA TYR A 110 -3.58 -5.92 6.33
C TYR A 110 -2.48 -6.76 6.99
N SER A 111 -1.24 -6.42 6.66
CA SER A 111 -0.03 -6.98 7.27
C SER A 111 0.99 -5.88 7.55
N ASP A 112 2.12 -6.25 8.15
CA ASP A 112 3.25 -5.34 8.40
C ASP A 112 2.85 -4.04 9.11
N PHE A 113 1.97 -4.17 10.12
CA PHE A 113 1.50 -3.03 10.90
C PHE A 113 2.59 -2.52 11.83
N HIS A 114 2.90 -1.22 11.74
CA HIS A 114 3.86 -0.53 12.58
C HIS A 114 3.31 0.81 13.05
N ARG A 115 3.63 1.18 14.30
CA ARG A 115 3.40 2.52 14.86
C ARG A 115 4.75 3.19 15.11
N ILE A 116 4.93 4.39 14.61
CA ILE A 116 6.17 5.14 14.70
C ILE A 116 5.88 6.49 15.36
N LYS A 117 6.45 6.70 16.56
CA LYS A 117 6.34 7.98 17.27
C LYS A 117 7.17 9.05 16.56
N TRP A 118 6.68 10.29 16.59
CA TRP A 118 7.48 11.43 16.14
C TRP A 118 8.72 11.65 17.03
N GLY A 119 9.85 11.93 16.40
CA GLY A 119 11.08 12.29 17.09
C GLY A 119 11.10 13.73 17.63
N LYS A 120 10.16 14.57 17.17
CA LYS A 120 10.02 15.97 17.60
C LYS A 120 8.55 16.28 17.87
N CYS A 121 8.32 17.09 18.92
CA CYS A 121 7.02 17.64 19.27
C CYS A 121 7.21 18.99 19.95
N ASN A 122 6.12 19.77 20.09
CA ASN A 122 6.07 20.99 20.86
C ASN A 122 4.76 21.08 21.66
N GLY A 123 4.82 21.73 22.83
CA GLY A 123 3.65 22.01 23.66
C GLY A 123 2.88 20.76 24.08
N THR A 124 1.56 20.84 24.01
CA THR A 124 0.63 19.77 24.41
C THR A 124 0.73 18.53 23.53
N ASP A 125 1.21 18.65 22.29
CA ASP A 125 1.44 17.51 21.40
C ASP A 125 2.50 16.53 21.91
N CYS A 126 3.32 16.94 22.89
CA CYS A 126 4.29 16.06 23.56
C CYS A 126 3.67 15.16 24.63
N LEU A 127 2.41 15.42 25.04
CA LEU A 127 1.75 14.67 26.10
C LEU A 127 1.27 13.29 25.65
N THR A 128 1.10 13.09 24.36
CA THR A 128 0.74 11.80 23.74
C THR A 128 1.83 11.34 22.77
N PRO A 129 1.97 10.03 22.52
CA PRO A 129 2.96 9.51 21.58
C PRO A 129 2.51 9.67 20.12
N LYS A 130 2.01 10.87 19.74
CA LYS A 130 1.63 11.14 18.33
C LYS A 130 2.70 10.66 17.36
N GLY A 131 2.29 10.24 16.20
CA GLY A 131 3.17 9.64 15.22
C GLY A 131 2.48 9.40 13.88
N PHE A 132 2.89 8.32 13.25
CA PHE A 132 2.21 7.73 12.11
C PHE A 132 2.19 6.20 12.23
N SER A 133 1.25 5.57 11.53
CA SER A 133 1.22 4.12 11.39
C SER A 133 1.37 3.71 9.93
N LEU A 134 2.01 2.57 9.70
CA LEU A 134 2.03 1.86 8.43
C LEU A 134 1.14 0.62 8.54
N SER A 135 0.27 0.42 7.55
CA SER A 135 -0.48 -0.83 7.34
C SER A 135 -0.34 -1.22 5.88
N ARG A 136 0.12 -2.42 5.58
CA ARG A 136 0.15 -2.95 4.21
C ARG A 136 -1.20 -3.58 3.90
N ILE A 137 -2.06 -2.84 3.20
CA ILE A 137 -3.42 -3.26 2.84
C ILE A 137 -3.35 -4.22 1.65
N ARG A 138 -3.96 -5.39 1.79
CA ARG A 138 -4.05 -6.41 0.73
C ARG A 138 -5.37 -6.25 -0.02
N LEU A 139 -5.32 -5.65 -1.20
CA LEU A 139 -6.51 -5.45 -2.05
C LEU A 139 -6.95 -6.75 -2.76
N ALA A 140 -5.99 -7.58 -3.15
CA ALA A 140 -6.18 -8.90 -3.75
C ALA A 140 -4.92 -9.76 -3.54
N GLU A 141 -4.89 -10.99 -4.04
CA GLU A 141 -3.69 -11.83 -4.01
C GLU A 141 -2.53 -11.14 -4.71
N GLY A 142 -1.41 -10.98 -3.99
CA GLY A 142 -0.21 -10.28 -4.47
C GLY A 142 -0.35 -8.78 -4.66
N VAL A 143 -1.53 -8.19 -4.40
CA VAL A 143 -1.82 -6.77 -4.64
C VAL A 143 -1.88 -6.00 -3.33
N TYR A 144 -0.88 -5.18 -3.08
CA TYR A 144 -0.72 -4.46 -1.81
C TYR A 144 -0.56 -2.95 -2.03
N VAL A 145 -1.10 -2.18 -1.08
CA VAL A 145 -0.88 -0.73 -0.96
C VAL A 145 -0.40 -0.44 0.46
N ASP A 146 0.72 0.25 0.59
CA ASP A 146 1.22 0.73 1.88
C ASP A 146 0.45 1.99 2.29
N LEU A 147 -0.36 1.87 3.32
CA LEU A 147 -1.17 2.96 3.86
C LEU A 147 -0.51 3.54 5.10
N TYR A 148 -0.24 4.84 5.06
CA TYR A 148 0.29 5.64 6.17
C TYR A 148 -0.78 6.53 6.72
N ASN A 149 -1.20 6.31 7.98
CA ASN A 149 -2.08 7.21 8.73
C ASN A 149 -1.22 8.06 9.67
N LEU A 150 -1.40 9.39 9.67
CA LEU A 150 -0.53 10.29 10.41
C LEU A 150 -1.29 11.40 11.15
N HIS A 151 -0.68 11.87 12.26
CA HIS A 151 -1.09 13.08 12.96
C HIS A 151 0.16 13.79 13.53
N PRO A 152 0.77 14.74 12.80
CA PRO A 152 1.92 15.52 13.26
C PRO A 152 1.54 16.65 14.22
N ASN A 153 2.56 17.39 14.67
CA ASN A 153 2.41 18.53 15.59
C ASN A 153 1.43 19.57 15.07
N ALA A 154 0.46 19.91 15.89
CA ALA A 154 -0.51 20.97 15.62
C ALA A 154 0.09 22.38 15.83
N GLY A 155 -0.75 23.40 15.83
CA GLY A 155 -0.37 24.78 16.16
C GLY A 155 0.41 25.51 15.07
N THR A 156 0.68 26.79 15.32
CA THR A 156 1.31 27.70 14.35
C THR A 156 2.40 28.59 14.95
N THR A 157 2.84 28.33 16.19
CA THR A 157 4.04 28.98 16.71
C THR A 157 5.28 28.53 15.92
N THR A 158 6.35 29.29 15.96
CA THR A 158 7.61 28.91 15.30
C THR A 158 8.09 27.53 15.71
N ALA A 159 7.91 27.15 17.00
CA ALA A 159 8.28 25.84 17.52
C ALA A 159 7.37 24.72 17.00
N ASP A 160 6.04 24.97 16.89
CA ASP A 160 5.08 24.01 16.29
C ASP A 160 5.42 23.74 14.83
N LEU A 161 5.64 24.80 14.05
CA LEU A 161 6.01 24.70 12.64
C LEU A 161 7.32 23.95 12.44
N ALA A 162 8.31 24.17 13.31
CA ALA A 162 9.59 23.46 13.27
C ALA A 162 9.42 21.96 13.62
N ALA A 163 8.62 21.64 14.63
CA ALA A 163 8.30 20.26 15.00
C ALA A 163 7.57 19.54 13.87
N ARG A 164 6.53 20.16 13.29
CA ARG A 164 5.77 19.62 12.17
C ARG A 164 6.63 19.34 10.92
N ARG A 165 7.51 20.28 10.53
CA ARG A 165 8.46 20.02 9.43
C ARG A 165 9.33 18.80 9.70
N ALA A 166 9.85 18.65 10.92
CA ALA A 166 10.65 17.49 11.30
C ALA A 166 9.83 16.19 11.25
N ASN A 167 8.54 16.23 11.62
CA ASN A 167 7.63 15.10 11.52
C ASN A 167 7.43 14.68 10.05
N ILE A 168 7.14 15.61 9.16
CA ILE A 168 6.96 15.34 7.72
C ILE A 168 8.26 14.79 7.10
N THR A 169 9.42 15.34 7.45
CA THR A 169 10.71 14.82 7.00
C THR A 169 10.95 13.39 7.50
N GLN A 170 10.63 13.09 8.77
CA GLN A 170 10.73 11.73 9.32
C GLN A 170 9.84 10.73 8.55
N LEU A 171 8.60 11.11 8.25
CA LEU A 171 7.69 10.28 7.44
C LEU A 171 8.26 10.05 6.03
N THR A 172 8.75 11.10 5.37
CA THR A 172 9.34 11.00 4.03
C THR A 172 10.51 10.01 4.00
N GLN A 173 11.41 10.09 4.97
CA GLN A 173 12.53 9.17 5.12
C GLN A 173 12.07 7.73 5.38
N PHE A 174 11.03 7.55 6.20
CA PHE A 174 10.47 6.25 6.49
C PHE A 174 9.82 5.60 5.25
N ILE A 175 9.07 6.37 4.46
CA ILE A 175 8.49 5.91 3.18
C ILE A 175 9.60 5.48 2.21
N ALA A 176 10.67 6.27 2.10
CA ALA A 176 11.80 5.93 1.25
C ALA A 176 12.49 4.61 1.66
N ALA A 177 12.59 4.35 2.98
CA ALA A 177 13.23 3.15 3.51
C ALA A 177 12.34 1.90 3.48
N ASN A 178 11.01 2.04 3.62
CA ASN A 178 10.11 0.90 3.85
C ASN A 178 9.13 0.64 2.69
N SER A 179 8.90 1.61 1.82
CA SER A 179 7.92 1.54 0.72
C SER A 179 8.51 1.94 -0.63
N ALA A 180 9.84 1.88 -0.80
CA ALA A 180 10.48 2.04 -2.11
C ALA A 180 9.91 0.99 -3.07
N GLY A 181 9.47 1.42 -4.27
CA GLY A 181 8.88 0.55 -5.28
C GLY A 181 7.44 0.06 -4.96
N ASN A 182 6.86 0.41 -3.83
CA ASN A 182 5.48 0.05 -3.48
C ASN A 182 4.48 1.14 -3.89
N ALA A 183 3.24 0.74 -4.17
CA ALA A 183 2.11 1.65 -4.18
C ALA A 183 1.85 2.18 -2.76
N VAL A 184 1.58 3.47 -2.62
CA VAL A 184 1.50 4.16 -1.32
C VAL A 184 0.26 5.05 -1.27
N ILE A 185 -0.41 5.08 -0.13
CA ILE A 185 -1.37 6.11 0.25
C ILE A 185 -0.91 6.71 1.58
N VAL A 186 -0.74 8.04 1.63
CA VAL A 186 -0.52 8.81 2.84
C VAL A 186 -1.81 9.56 3.14
N ILE A 187 -2.37 9.33 4.32
CA ILE A 187 -3.70 9.83 4.69
C ILE A 187 -3.70 10.29 6.15
N GLY A 188 -4.40 11.38 6.45
CA GLY A 188 -4.58 11.84 7.82
C GLY A 188 -4.59 13.35 7.98
N ASP A 189 -4.70 13.76 9.24
CA ASP A 189 -4.51 15.15 9.64
C ASP A 189 -3.02 15.49 9.57
N THR A 190 -2.63 16.22 8.53
CA THR A 190 -1.24 16.63 8.33
C THR A 190 -0.89 17.92 9.09
N ASN A 191 -1.88 18.62 9.62
CA ASN A 191 -1.75 19.97 10.18
C ASN A 191 -1.08 20.98 9.22
N THR A 192 -0.87 20.60 7.94
CA THR A 192 -0.17 21.42 6.93
C THR A 192 -1.14 22.09 5.97
N ARG A 193 -0.71 23.25 5.42
CA ARG A 193 -1.38 23.95 4.32
C ARG A 193 -0.40 24.24 3.18
N TYR A 194 -0.86 24.12 1.95
CA TYR A 194 -0.07 24.52 0.77
C TYR A 194 0.24 26.03 0.76
N THR A 195 -0.68 26.83 1.31
CA THR A 195 -0.54 28.29 1.39
C THR A 195 0.43 28.74 2.47
N ARG A 196 0.70 27.92 3.51
CA ARG A 196 1.58 28.30 4.62
C ARG A 196 3.05 28.14 4.24
N THR A 197 3.82 29.24 4.35
CA THR A 197 5.23 29.30 3.93
C THR A 197 6.12 28.30 4.65
N GLU A 198 5.84 28.04 5.91
CA GLU A 198 6.68 27.21 6.78
C GLU A 198 6.34 25.72 6.73
N ASP A 199 5.27 25.33 6.04
CA ASP A 199 4.88 23.91 5.89
C ASP A 199 5.59 23.26 4.71
N ASN A 200 6.08 22.02 4.91
CA ASN A 200 6.83 21.26 3.91
C ASN A 200 6.04 20.10 3.27
N ILE A 201 4.72 20.22 3.17
CA ILE A 201 3.87 19.21 2.53
C ILE A 201 4.25 18.94 1.05
N ARG A 202 4.78 19.96 0.35
CA ARG A 202 5.27 19.85 -1.02
C ARG A 202 6.51 18.97 -1.10
N GLU A 203 7.37 19.02 -0.09
CA GLU A 203 8.56 18.17 0.02
C GLU A 203 8.15 16.70 0.15
N LEU A 204 7.18 16.38 1.01
CA LEU A 204 6.62 15.03 1.12
C LEU A 204 6.11 14.55 -0.24
N ALA A 205 5.28 15.36 -0.92
CA ALA A 205 4.72 15.01 -2.20
C ALA A 205 5.81 14.74 -3.25
N SER A 206 6.78 15.64 -3.40
CA SER A 206 7.84 15.53 -4.42
C SER A 206 8.83 14.41 -4.11
N SER A 207 9.33 14.33 -2.86
CA SER A 207 10.38 13.37 -2.49
C SER A 207 9.88 11.93 -2.42
N ALA A 208 8.61 11.72 -2.08
CA ALA A 208 7.99 10.40 -2.08
C ALA A 208 7.26 10.07 -3.40
N GLY A 209 7.27 10.96 -4.39
CA GLY A 209 6.59 10.78 -5.68
C GLY A 209 5.07 10.67 -5.55
N LEU A 210 4.47 11.41 -4.60
CA LEU A 210 3.05 11.33 -4.29
C LEU A 210 2.26 12.44 -4.99
N THR A 211 1.06 12.13 -5.40
CA THR A 211 0.05 13.07 -5.91
C THR A 211 -0.99 13.32 -4.81
N ASP A 212 -1.26 14.59 -4.49
CA ASP A 212 -2.36 14.95 -3.60
C ASP A 212 -3.68 14.90 -4.38
N ALA A 213 -4.63 14.09 -3.90
CA ALA A 213 -5.90 13.87 -4.59
C ALA A 213 -6.77 15.13 -4.68
N TRP A 214 -6.75 16.00 -3.64
CA TRP A 214 -7.45 17.29 -3.68
C TRP A 214 -6.82 18.23 -4.71
N VAL A 215 -5.51 18.34 -4.74
CA VAL A 215 -4.81 19.18 -5.74
C VAL A 215 -5.10 18.68 -7.14
N GLN A 216 -5.07 17.38 -7.37
CA GLN A 216 -5.32 16.78 -8.67
C GLN A 216 -6.76 16.99 -9.14
N LEU A 217 -7.73 16.60 -8.31
CA LEU A 217 -9.13 16.49 -8.73
C LEU A 217 -9.93 17.79 -8.60
N VAL A 218 -9.58 18.62 -7.59
CA VAL A 218 -10.30 19.87 -7.31
C VAL A 218 -9.56 21.09 -7.88
N ARG A 219 -8.23 21.04 -7.90
CA ARG A 219 -7.38 22.15 -8.32
C ARG A 219 -6.77 21.98 -9.72
N GLY A 220 -7.14 20.91 -10.44
CA GLY A 220 -6.59 20.63 -11.77
C GLY A 220 -5.07 20.45 -11.79
N GLY A 221 -4.49 19.89 -10.71
CA GLY A 221 -3.05 19.67 -10.55
C GLY A 221 -2.28 20.89 -10.02
N ASN A 222 -2.94 22.03 -9.78
CA ASN A 222 -2.28 23.28 -9.37
C ASN A 222 -2.45 23.52 -7.86
N ALA A 223 -1.45 23.17 -7.07
CA ALA A 223 -1.45 23.48 -5.64
C ALA A 223 -1.49 25.00 -5.39
N PRO A 224 -2.20 25.47 -4.34
CA PRO A 224 -2.21 26.89 -3.98
C PRO A 224 -0.82 27.47 -3.84
N ALA A 225 -0.61 28.73 -4.24
CA ALA A 225 0.71 29.36 -4.14
C ALA A 225 1.15 29.51 -2.67
N ILE A 226 2.44 29.33 -2.40
CA ILE A 226 3.02 29.59 -1.08
C ILE A 226 2.85 31.07 -0.74
N GLY A 227 2.42 31.38 0.49
CA GLY A 227 2.20 32.74 0.97
C GLY A 227 0.90 33.40 0.45
N SER A 228 0.11 32.69 -0.37
CA SER A 228 -1.22 33.17 -0.75
C SER A 228 -2.20 33.09 0.43
N PRO A 229 -3.32 33.82 0.42
CA PRO A 229 -4.34 33.72 1.45
C PRO A 229 -4.82 32.28 1.61
N ALA A 230 -5.01 31.84 2.86
CA ALA A 230 -5.51 30.51 3.16
C ALA A 230 -6.93 30.32 2.60
N LEU A 231 -7.14 29.18 1.92
CA LEU A 231 -8.45 28.80 1.36
C LEU A 231 -9.31 28.11 2.45
N VAL A 232 -9.56 28.80 3.56
CA VAL A 232 -10.28 28.24 4.71
C VAL A 232 -11.72 27.91 4.32
N CYS A 233 -12.26 26.80 4.84
CA CYS A 233 -13.66 26.44 4.65
C CYS A 233 -14.57 27.45 5.36
N ASP A 234 -15.64 27.86 4.69
CA ASP A 234 -16.76 28.54 5.34
C ASP A 234 -17.63 27.49 6.05
N PRO A 235 -17.74 27.51 7.39
CA PRO A 235 -18.54 26.53 8.11
C PRO A 235 -20.03 26.50 7.71
N ALA A 236 -20.56 27.61 7.19
CA ALA A 236 -21.93 27.71 6.71
C ALA A 236 -22.12 27.13 5.31
N ALA A 237 -21.02 26.98 4.53
CA ALA A 237 -21.07 26.58 3.12
C ALA A 237 -19.81 25.75 2.76
N VAL A 238 -19.57 24.65 3.45
CA VAL A 238 -18.41 23.77 3.21
C VAL A 238 -18.51 23.14 1.83
N THR A 239 -17.44 23.32 1.03
CA THR A 239 -17.32 22.76 -0.32
C THR A 239 -15.97 22.09 -0.52
N ASN A 240 -15.81 21.35 -1.63
CA ASN A 240 -14.54 20.74 -2.00
C ASN A 240 -13.43 21.76 -2.32
N SER A 241 -13.77 23.03 -2.58
CA SER A 241 -12.79 24.05 -2.98
C SER A 241 -11.94 24.59 -1.86
N CYS A 242 -12.36 24.46 -0.60
CA CYS A 242 -11.57 24.91 0.54
C CYS A 242 -10.40 23.95 0.85
N GLU A 243 -9.30 24.50 1.32
CA GLU A 243 -8.15 23.73 1.78
C GLU A 243 -8.30 23.36 3.25
N VAL A 244 -8.26 22.07 3.55
CA VAL A 244 -8.16 21.55 4.91
C VAL A 244 -6.75 21.07 5.20
N VAL A 245 -6.46 20.83 6.48
CA VAL A 245 -5.18 20.27 6.93
C VAL A 245 -5.11 18.75 6.79
N ASP A 246 -6.27 18.11 6.69
CA ASP A 246 -6.40 16.68 6.41
C ASP A 246 -6.15 16.43 4.91
N LYS A 247 -5.32 15.44 4.58
CA LYS A 247 -4.90 15.22 3.20
C LYS A 247 -4.85 13.74 2.85
N ILE A 248 -4.99 13.46 1.55
CA ILE A 248 -4.85 12.12 0.97
C ILE A 248 -3.92 12.25 -0.23
N LEU A 249 -2.70 11.72 -0.06
CA LEU A 249 -1.70 11.68 -1.11
C LEU A 249 -1.45 10.23 -1.52
N TYR A 250 -1.15 9.98 -2.80
CA TYR A 250 -1.01 8.61 -3.29
C TYR A 250 -0.03 8.49 -4.45
N ARG A 251 0.44 7.27 -4.68
CA ARG A 251 1.12 6.83 -5.89
C ARG A 251 0.84 5.36 -6.17
N GLY A 252 0.77 4.97 -7.43
CA GLY A 252 0.91 3.59 -7.86
C GLY A 252 2.37 3.14 -7.86
N ASN A 253 2.64 2.01 -8.51
CA ASN A 253 3.99 1.53 -8.81
C ASN A 253 4.01 0.86 -10.18
N LYS A 254 5.12 0.22 -10.55
CA LYS A 254 5.25 -0.50 -11.83
C LYS A 254 4.20 -1.63 -11.99
N PHE A 255 3.71 -2.21 -10.90
CA PHE A 255 2.74 -3.30 -10.91
C PHE A 255 1.28 -2.81 -10.82
N ILE A 256 1.00 -1.81 -9.97
CA ILE A 256 -0.35 -1.32 -9.69
C ILE A 256 -0.48 0.11 -10.21
N ASN A 257 -1.37 0.31 -11.18
CA ASN A 257 -1.87 1.64 -11.52
C ASN A 257 -2.93 2.03 -10.50
N LEU A 258 -2.69 3.05 -9.70
CA LEU A 258 -3.62 3.60 -8.72
C LEU A 258 -4.04 4.99 -9.19
N THR A 259 -5.35 5.23 -9.31
CA THR A 259 -5.89 6.49 -9.84
C THR A 259 -7.01 7.00 -8.93
N ALA A 260 -6.89 8.21 -8.42
CA ALA A 260 -7.98 8.88 -7.74
C ALA A 260 -9.02 9.35 -8.77
N ARG A 261 -10.30 8.98 -8.55
CA ARG A 261 -11.42 9.31 -9.45
C ARG A 261 -12.33 10.38 -8.91
N GLU A 262 -12.50 10.41 -7.61
CA GLU A 262 -13.40 11.33 -6.93
C GLU A 262 -12.77 11.75 -5.61
N TYR A 263 -12.85 13.02 -5.30
CA TYR A 263 -12.55 13.59 -4.00
C TYR A 263 -13.80 14.27 -3.47
N ASN A 264 -14.15 14.04 -2.22
CA ASN A 264 -15.29 14.73 -1.60
C ASN A 264 -15.02 15.06 -0.13
N ASN A 265 -15.35 16.28 0.24
CA ASN A 265 -15.53 16.68 1.63
C ASN A 265 -16.89 16.13 2.10
N GLU A 266 -16.86 15.15 2.99
CA GLU A 266 -18.05 14.41 3.42
C GLU A 266 -18.78 15.09 4.59
N ASN A 267 -18.49 16.36 4.90
CA ASN A 267 -19.06 17.10 6.04
C ASN A 267 -20.58 16.90 6.19
N GLN A 268 -21.32 17.00 5.08
CA GLN A 268 -22.78 16.87 5.08
C GLN A 268 -23.30 15.52 5.61
N LYS A 269 -22.46 14.49 5.58
CA LYS A 269 -22.79 13.16 6.10
C LYS A 269 -22.45 13.00 7.58
N PHE A 270 -21.72 13.94 8.17
CA PHE A 270 -21.20 13.88 9.53
C PHE A 270 -21.69 15.07 10.38
N LEU A 271 -22.97 15.39 10.26
CA LEU A 271 -23.64 16.40 11.07
C LEU A 271 -24.54 15.75 12.11
N ASP A 272 -24.73 16.42 13.25
CA ASP A 272 -25.76 16.05 14.22
C ASP A 272 -27.17 16.44 13.71
N SER A 273 -28.20 16.19 14.54
CA SER A 273 -29.58 16.52 14.21
C SER A 273 -29.87 18.03 14.12
N ALA A 274 -28.98 18.87 14.65
CA ALA A 274 -29.03 20.33 14.58
C ALA A 274 -28.20 20.89 13.41
N GLY A 275 -27.59 20.01 12.60
CA GLY A 275 -26.75 20.41 11.46
C GLY A 275 -25.33 20.84 11.85
N LYS A 276 -24.88 20.51 13.07
CA LYS A 276 -23.51 20.83 13.51
C LYS A 276 -22.54 19.70 13.16
N PRO A 277 -21.32 20.00 12.72
CA PRO A 277 -20.28 18.97 12.54
C PRO A 277 -20.02 18.16 13.81
N LEU A 278 -19.79 16.85 13.63
CA LEU A 278 -19.50 15.91 14.72
C LEU A 278 -18.04 15.98 15.20
N SER A 279 -17.17 16.70 14.50
CA SER A 279 -15.78 17.00 14.86
C SER A 279 -15.46 18.43 14.43
N ASP A 280 -14.38 19.00 14.94
CA ASP A 280 -13.78 20.25 14.46
C ASP A 280 -12.99 20.08 13.15
N HIS A 281 -12.84 18.83 12.69
CA HIS A 281 -12.33 18.48 11.38
C HIS A 281 -13.43 18.01 10.44
N TYR A 282 -13.19 18.15 9.13
CA TYR A 282 -14.09 17.64 8.08
C TYR A 282 -13.57 16.29 7.57
N PRO A 283 -14.43 15.25 7.48
CA PRO A 283 -14.02 13.99 6.89
C PRO A 283 -13.87 14.12 5.37
N HIS A 284 -12.82 13.52 4.82
CA HIS A 284 -12.53 13.54 3.38
C HIS A 284 -12.47 12.15 2.80
N LYS A 285 -13.16 11.96 1.67
CA LYS A 285 -13.18 10.73 0.90
C LYS A 285 -12.38 10.88 -0.38
N VAL A 286 -11.66 9.84 -0.75
CA VAL A 286 -11.19 9.61 -2.13
C VAL A 286 -11.68 8.25 -2.60
N GLN A 287 -12.22 8.21 -3.83
CA GLN A 287 -12.50 6.97 -4.54
C GLN A 287 -11.30 6.67 -5.43
N PHE A 288 -10.69 5.52 -5.25
CA PHE A 288 -9.60 5.01 -6.07
C PHE A 288 -10.08 3.93 -7.01
N ASP A 289 -9.59 3.99 -8.26
CA ASP A 289 -9.55 2.86 -9.16
C ASP A 289 -8.15 2.27 -9.16
N TRP A 290 -8.05 0.95 -9.34
CA TRP A 290 -6.77 0.30 -9.56
C TRP A 290 -6.86 -0.75 -10.66
N SER A 291 -5.75 -0.91 -11.37
CA SER A 291 -5.55 -1.96 -12.37
C SER A 291 -4.11 -2.46 -12.28
N LEU A 292 -3.87 -3.64 -12.80
CA LEU A 292 -2.54 -4.24 -12.81
C LEU A 292 -1.89 -4.06 -14.18
N ASN A 293 -0.56 -3.90 -14.17
CA ASN A 293 0.26 -4.09 -15.34
C ASN A 293 0.11 -5.56 -15.79
N ASP A 294 -0.20 -5.80 -17.06
CA ASP A 294 -0.44 -7.12 -17.61
C ASP A 294 0.84 -7.97 -17.76
N ARG A 295 2.02 -7.33 -17.68
CA ARG A 295 3.33 -7.98 -17.79
C ARG A 295 3.98 -8.32 -16.44
N ILE A 296 3.34 -8.02 -15.33
CA ILE A 296 3.84 -8.32 -13.99
C ILE A 296 2.74 -9.00 -13.20
N ARG A 297 3.11 -10.00 -12.40
CA ARG A 297 2.29 -10.58 -11.33
C ARG A 297 3.15 -10.68 -10.07
N MET A 298 2.50 -10.70 -8.93
CA MET A 298 3.18 -10.92 -7.65
C MET A 298 2.40 -11.97 -6.86
N SER A 299 3.10 -12.74 -6.04
CA SER A 299 2.46 -13.60 -5.05
C SER A 299 2.20 -12.84 -3.75
N ASP A 300 1.36 -13.41 -2.90
CA ASP A 300 1.37 -13.06 -1.49
C ASP A 300 2.73 -13.33 -0.87
N GLN A 301 3.02 -12.64 0.24
CA GLN A 301 4.27 -12.84 0.99
C GLN A 301 4.05 -13.84 2.11
N PHE A 302 4.99 -14.74 2.29
CA PHE A 302 5.04 -15.76 3.33
C PHE A 302 6.21 -15.49 4.28
N GLY A 303 6.00 -15.60 5.59
CA GLY A 303 7.02 -15.33 6.59
C GLY A 303 6.60 -14.32 7.66
N GLY A 304 7.57 -13.82 8.42
CA GLY A 304 7.38 -12.92 9.56
C GLY A 304 7.58 -11.43 9.24
N PRO A 305 7.14 -10.53 10.14
CA PRO A 305 7.16 -9.08 9.90
C PRO A 305 8.51 -8.41 10.23
N HIS A 306 9.56 -9.19 10.52
CA HIS A 306 10.87 -8.65 10.94
C HIS A 306 11.71 -8.21 9.74
N GLY A 307 12.89 -7.66 10.01
CA GLY A 307 13.81 -7.17 8.99
C GLY A 307 13.29 -5.90 8.27
N THR A 308 14.00 -5.48 7.23
CA THR A 308 13.66 -4.33 6.39
C THR A 308 12.89 -4.81 5.17
N ALA A 309 11.84 -4.08 4.81
CA ALA A 309 11.05 -4.37 3.61
C ALA A 309 11.86 -4.13 2.34
N PHE A 310 11.65 -4.97 1.32
CA PHE A 310 12.22 -4.81 -0.01
C PHE A 310 11.25 -5.26 -1.11
N THR A 311 11.45 -4.75 -2.32
CA THR A 311 10.82 -5.25 -3.54
C THR A 311 11.75 -5.04 -4.72
N ASP A 312 11.79 -6.02 -5.63
CA ASP A 312 12.54 -5.93 -6.88
C ASP A 312 11.71 -5.38 -8.04
N VAL A 313 10.45 -5.01 -7.83
CA VAL A 313 9.49 -4.67 -8.88
C VAL A 313 10.01 -3.58 -9.83
N ASP A 314 10.71 -2.57 -9.32
CA ASP A 314 11.30 -1.48 -10.13
C ASP A 314 12.66 -1.84 -10.73
N ARG A 315 13.27 -2.93 -10.26
CA ARG A 315 14.63 -3.35 -10.66
C ARG A 315 14.61 -4.38 -11.78
N VAL A 316 13.47 -5.03 -12.02
CA VAL A 316 13.33 -6.02 -13.09
C VAL A 316 12.75 -5.35 -14.32
N ALA A 317 13.55 -5.23 -15.39
CA ALA A 317 13.11 -4.70 -16.68
C ALA A 317 12.23 -5.72 -17.43
N ASP A 318 11.40 -5.24 -18.35
CA ASP A 318 10.55 -6.11 -19.16
C ASP A 318 11.39 -6.96 -20.15
N GLY A 319 11.07 -8.25 -20.19
CA GLY A 319 11.76 -9.20 -21.10
C GLY A 319 13.14 -9.66 -20.60
N VAL A 320 13.55 -9.28 -19.40
CA VAL A 320 14.80 -9.74 -18.78
C VAL A 320 14.58 -11.09 -18.11
N GLY A 321 15.40 -12.08 -18.43
CA GLY A 321 15.39 -13.39 -17.79
C GLY A 321 16.39 -13.50 -16.63
N VAL A 322 16.42 -14.65 -15.97
CA VAL A 322 17.39 -14.96 -14.93
C VAL A 322 18.58 -15.71 -15.52
N ARG A 323 19.80 -15.28 -15.18
CA ARG A 323 21.06 -15.93 -15.56
C ARG A 323 21.53 -16.91 -14.49
N SER A 324 21.41 -16.55 -13.21
CA SER A 324 21.84 -17.41 -12.12
C SER A 324 21.07 -17.14 -10.82
N ILE A 325 21.00 -18.17 -9.98
CA ILE A 325 20.44 -18.15 -8.65
C ILE A 325 21.59 -18.25 -7.65
N GLN A 326 21.53 -17.52 -6.55
CA GLN A 326 22.46 -17.56 -5.45
C GLN A 326 21.69 -17.63 -4.14
N MET A 327 22.03 -18.57 -3.26
CA MET A 327 21.44 -18.67 -1.95
C MET A 327 22.47 -18.98 -0.89
N ARG A 328 22.15 -18.64 0.35
CA ARG A 328 22.91 -19.10 1.53
C ARG A 328 21.94 -19.60 2.56
N GLY A 329 22.33 -20.65 3.28
CA GLY A 329 21.51 -21.17 4.36
C GLY A 329 22.25 -22.22 5.17
N GLY A 330 21.78 -22.41 6.38
CA GLY A 330 22.13 -23.46 7.30
C GLY A 330 20.84 -24.05 7.89
N GLU A 331 20.52 -23.72 9.12
CA GLU A 331 19.22 -24.05 9.73
C GLU A 331 18.07 -23.18 9.16
N ARG A 332 18.38 -22.01 8.60
CA ARG A 332 17.42 -21.07 7.99
C ARG A 332 17.95 -20.55 6.67
N LEU A 333 17.08 -19.84 5.93
CA LEU A 333 17.48 -19.13 4.72
C LEU A 333 18.14 -17.80 5.12
N ASP A 334 19.45 -17.71 4.97
CA ASP A 334 20.21 -16.50 5.29
C ASP A 334 20.22 -15.50 4.15
N HIS A 335 20.21 -15.99 2.90
CA HIS A 335 20.29 -15.16 1.70
C HIS A 335 19.58 -15.79 0.51
N ILE A 336 18.96 -14.94 -0.32
CA ILE A 336 18.44 -15.30 -1.63
C ILE A 336 18.75 -14.18 -2.63
N GLY A 337 19.19 -14.56 -3.83
CA GLY A 337 19.50 -13.59 -4.88
C GLY A 337 19.40 -14.19 -6.29
N LEU A 338 19.19 -13.29 -7.25
CA LEU A 338 19.21 -13.59 -8.68
C LEU A 338 20.19 -12.65 -9.37
N THR A 339 20.90 -13.16 -10.38
CA THR A 339 21.55 -12.29 -11.37
C THR A 339 20.74 -12.40 -12.65
N LEU A 340 20.29 -11.27 -13.16
CA LEU A 340 19.49 -11.19 -14.38
C LEU A 340 20.40 -11.21 -15.64
N THR A 341 19.79 -11.43 -16.79
CA THR A 341 20.52 -11.52 -18.07
C THR A 341 21.14 -10.19 -18.50
N ASP A 342 20.60 -9.06 -18.05
CA ASP A 342 21.15 -7.71 -18.24
C ASP A 342 22.29 -7.35 -17.27
N GLY A 343 22.61 -8.23 -16.33
CA GLY A 343 23.65 -8.03 -15.33
C GLY A 343 23.13 -7.48 -13.99
N THR A 344 21.85 -7.13 -13.88
CA THR A 344 21.26 -6.69 -12.62
C THR A 344 21.37 -7.78 -11.56
N VAL A 345 21.86 -7.41 -10.36
CA VAL A 345 21.95 -8.32 -9.20
C VAL A 345 20.89 -7.96 -8.18
N LEU A 346 20.00 -8.90 -7.90
CA LEU A 346 18.98 -8.84 -6.86
C LEU A 346 19.46 -9.68 -5.68
N ALA A 347 19.60 -9.10 -4.49
CA ALA A 347 20.24 -9.78 -3.37
C ALA A 347 19.62 -9.33 -2.04
N HIS A 348 19.13 -10.28 -1.25
CA HIS A 348 18.39 -10.05 -0.02
C HIS A 348 18.81 -11.01 1.09
N GLY A 349 18.97 -10.50 2.31
CA GLY A 349 19.45 -11.25 3.48
C GLY A 349 20.91 -10.96 3.79
N GLY A 350 21.48 -11.79 4.65
CA GLY A 350 22.84 -11.64 5.17
C GLY A 350 23.85 -12.64 4.58
N ASN A 351 24.96 -12.81 5.28
CA ASN A 351 26.09 -13.63 4.84
C ASN A 351 26.24 -14.94 5.62
N GLY A 352 25.23 -15.31 6.44
CA GLY A 352 25.23 -16.56 7.21
C GLY A 352 25.18 -17.79 6.31
N GLY A 353 25.30 -18.97 6.95
CA GLY A 353 25.16 -20.27 6.32
C GLY A 353 26.13 -20.56 5.17
N SER A 354 25.93 -21.71 4.54
CA SER A 354 26.71 -22.15 3.38
C SER A 354 26.15 -21.57 2.08
N ALA A 355 27.03 -21.14 1.19
CA ALA A 355 26.65 -20.62 -0.12
C ALA A 355 26.37 -21.77 -1.10
N THR A 356 25.35 -21.59 -1.93
CA THR A 356 25.03 -22.46 -3.07
C THR A 356 24.60 -21.59 -4.26
N ALA A 357 24.89 -22.03 -5.47
CA ALA A 357 24.55 -21.29 -6.68
C ALA A 357 24.21 -22.23 -7.85
N MET A 358 23.39 -21.75 -8.77
CA MET A 358 23.08 -22.45 -10.02
C MET A 358 23.03 -21.45 -11.17
N THR A 359 23.83 -21.68 -12.19
CA THR A 359 23.72 -20.97 -13.47
C THR A 359 22.66 -21.67 -14.31
N LEU A 360 21.72 -20.89 -14.87
CA LEU A 360 20.68 -21.39 -15.76
C LEU A 360 21.23 -21.58 -17.16
N ASN A 361 20.71 -22.58 -17.88
CA ASN A 361 20.97 -22.78 -19.29
C ASN A 361 20.34 -21.67 -20.12
N HIS A 362 20.75 -21.52 -21.38
CA HIS A 362 20.12 -20.56 -22.27
C HIS A 362 18.63 -20.85 -22.43
N GLY A 363 17.77 -19.87 -22.13
CA GLY A 363 16.31 -20.00 -22.20
C GLY A 363 15.66 -20.75 -21.04
N GLU A 364 16.43 -21.28 -20.10
CA GLU A 364 15.90 -21.92 -18.89
C GLU A 364 15.28 -20.87 -17.93
N ARG A 365 14.13 -21.21 -17.33
CA ARG A 365 13.32 -20.28 -16.53
C ARG A 365 13.06 -20.85 -15.15
N ILE A 366 13.06 -20.02 -14.12
CA ILE A 366 12.56 -20.39 -12.78
C ILE A 366 11.04 -20.36 -12.84
N VAL A 367 10.39 -21.49 -12.60
CA VAL A 367 8.94 -21.61 -12.68
C VAL A 367 8.27 -21.90 -11.35
N ARG A 368 9.03 -22.27 -10.30
CA ARG A 368 8.46 -22.58 -9.00
C ARG A 368 9.42 -22.23 -7.88
N VAL A 369 8.85 -21.72 -6.79
CA VAL A 369 9.52 -21.50 -5.52
C VAL A 369 8.70 -22.15 -4.43
N THR A 370 9.31 -23.06 -3.65
CA THR A 370 8.74 -23.62 -2.42
C THR A 370 9.48 -23.03 -1.23
N LEU A 371 8.74 -22.45 -0.30
CA LEU A 371 9.25 -21.85 0.93
C LEU A 371 8.77 -22.63 2.13
N SER A 372 9.57 -22.68 3.19
CA SER A 372 9.10 -23.09 4.50
C SER A 372 9.44 -22.03 5.56
N GLN A 373 8.58 -21.88 6.56
CA GLN A 373 8.79 -20.98 7.67
C GLN A 373 8.77 -21.69 9.03
N GLY A 374 9.30 -21.01 10.01
CA GLY A 374 9.31 -21.50 11.39
C GLY A 374 9.64 -20.37 12.35
N LYS A 375 9.75 -20.71 13.65
CA LYS A 375 10.12 -19.73 14.68
C LYS A 375 11.55 -19.91 15.14
N HIS A 376 12.28 -18.80 15.18
CA HIS A 376 13.58 -18.70 15.80
C HIS A 376 13.57 -17.53 16.80
N ASN A 377 13.86 -17.81 18.08
CA ASN A 377 13.81 -16.84 19.18
C ASN A 377 12.47 -16.05 19.23
N GLY A 378 11.35 -16.76 19.05
CA GLY A 378 10.01 -16.15 19.03
C GLY A 378 9.63 -15.43 17.72
N HIS A 379 10.56 -15.28 16.79
CA HIS A 379 10.37 -14.57 15.51
C HIS A 379 10.14 -15.57 14.38
N THR A 380 9.12 -15.33 13.55
CA THR A 380 8.90 -16.11 12.33
C THR A 380 9.94 -15.71 11.28
N ARG A 381 10.57 -16.73 10.64
CA ARG A 381 11.61 -16.61 9.62
C ARG A 381 11.33 -17.56 8.46
N ILE A 382 11.92 -17.30 7.29
CA ILE A 382 12.02 -18.32 6.24
C ILE A 382 13.10 -19.31 6.62
N PHE A 383 12.72 -20.58 6.74
CA PHE A 383 13.63 -21.66 7.08
C PHE A 383 14.28 -22.27 5.85
N SER A 384 13.55 -22.41 4.76
CA SER A 384 14.14 -22.88 3.51
C SER A 384 13.47 -22.25 2.28
N ALA A 385 14.22 -22.23 1.19
CA ALA A 385 13.71 -21.98 -0.16
C ALA A 385 14.25 -23.04 -1.13
N ALA A 386 13.39 -23.51 -2.03
CA ALA A 386 13.74 -24.37 -3.16
C ALA A 386 13.20 -23.75 -4.46
N LEU A 387 14.10 -23.41 -5.37
CA LEU A 387 13.77 -22.81 -6.68
C LEU A 387 13.92 -23.90 -7.75
N THR A 388 12.84 -24.14 -8.51
CA THR A 388 12.79 -25.17 -9.56
C THR A 388 12.61 -24.52 -10.92
N THR A 389 13.38 -24.99 -11.90
CA THR A 389 13.31 -24.55 -13.29
C THR A 389 12.33 -25.37 -14.12
N ASP A 390 11.99 -24.88 -15.31
CA ASP A 390 11.19 -25.59 -16.33
C ASP A 390 11.91 -26.82 -16.91
N GLN A 391 13.24 -26.94 -16.71
CA GLN A 391 14.04 -28.12 -17.06
C GLN A 391 14.13 -29.13 -15.88
N GLY A 392 13.40 -28.92 -14.79
CA GLY A 392 13.34 -29.81 -13.63
C GLY A 392 14.55 -29.70 -12.68
N ARG A 393 15.47 -28.78 -12.93
CA ARG A 393 16.60 -28.52 -12.00
C ARG A 393 16.12 -27.77 -10.78
N THR A 394 16.66 -28.09 -9.62
CA THR A 394 16.30 -27.43 -8.36
C THR A 394 17.55 -27.02 -7.58
N LEU A 395 17.56 -25.78 -7.08
CA LEU A 395 18.51 -25.30 -6.11
C LEU A 395 17.77 -25.02 -4.80
N SER A 396 18.32 -25.45 -3.66
CA SER A 396 17.72 -25.23 -2.34
C SER A 396 18.74 -24.77 -1.33
N ALA A 397 18.28 -24.02 -0.32
CA ALA A 397 19.06 -23.62 0.85
C ALA A 397 18.19 -23.57 2.10
N GLY A 398 18.80 -23.73 3.28
CA GLY A 398 18.11 -23.79 4.55
C GLY A 398 17.55 -25.18 4.85
N ARG A 399 16.87 -25.33 5.99
CA ARG A 399 16.28 -26.58 6.47
C ARG A 399 14.76 -26.53 6.39
N PRO A 400 14.11 -27.40 5.58
CA PRO A 400 12.67 -27.42 5.44
C PRO A 400 11.93 -27.68 6.76
N THR A 401 10.77 -27.07 6.94
CA THR A 401 9.80 -27.31 8.01
C THR A 401 8.46 -27.78 7.40
N SER A 402 7.50 -28.13 8.25
CA SER A 402 6.17 -28.57 7.80
C SER A 402 5.25 -27.42 7.35
N ASP A 403 5.53 -26.17 7.77
CA ASP A 403 4.75 -25.00 7.38
C ASP A 403 5.30 -24.43 6.08
N THR A 404 4.64 -24.72 4.96
CA THR A 404 5.15 -24.48 3.62
C THR A 404 4.15 -23.78 2.71
N VAL A 405 4.67 -23.03 1.73
CA VAL A 405 3.93 -22.50 0.61
C VAL A 405 4.69 -22.77 -0.69
N THR A 406 3.95 -22.96 -1.79
CA THR A 406 4.54 -23.09 -3.11
C THR A 406 3.94 -22.07 -4.06
N TYR A 407 4.79 -21.29 -4.70
CA TYR A 407 4.45 -20.33 -5.74
C TYR A 407 4.88 -20.89 -7.10
N THR A 408 3.94 -20.94 -8.04
CA THR A 408 4.20 -21.44 -9.40
C THR A 408 3.87 -20.35 -10.41
N ALA A 409 4.80 -20.09 -11.32
CA ALA A 409 4.60 -19.13 -12.40
C ALA A 409 3.47 -19.61 -13.33
N PRO A 410 2.61 -18.71 -13.82
CA PRO A 410 1.63 -19.04 -14.85
C PRO A 410 2.32 -19.64 -16.10
N PRO A 411 1.61 -20.42 -16.93
CA PRO A 411 2.17 -20.94 -18.18
C PRO A 411 2.75 -19.84 -19.05
N GLY A 412 3.99 -20.01 -19.50
CA GLY A 412 4.72 -19.01 -20.29
C GLY A 412 5.42 -17.92 -19.46
N TRP A 413 5.22 -17.89 -18.16
CA TRP A 413 5.83 -16.94 -17.22
C TRP A 413 7.01 -17.56 -16.47
N GLN A 414 7.81 -16.71 -15.85
CA GLN A 414 8.95 -17.06 -15.01
C GLN A 414 9.00 -16.19 -13.75
N ILE A 415 9.75 -16.63 -12.76
CA ILE A 415 10.05 -15.86 -11.55
C ILE A 415 11.34 -15.08 -11.81
N THR A 416 11.27 -13.75 -11.74
CA THR A 416 12.36 -12.83 -12.07
C THR A 416 12.80 -11.94 -10.91
N GLY A 417 12.14 -12.00 -9.77
CA GLY A 417 12.46 -11.18 -8.61
C GLY A 417 11.69 -11.58 -7.39
N PHE A 418 11.96 -10.87 -6.32
CA PHE A 418 11.37 -11.11 -5.01
C PHE A 418 10.80 -9.83 -4.39
N THR A 419 9.90 -10.02 -3.44
CA THR A 419 9.42 -8.99 -2.53
C THR A 419 9.36 -9.60 -1.14
N GLY A 420 9.61 -8.82 -0.10
CA GLY A 420 9.58 -9.38 1.25
C GLY A 420 10.25 -8.51 2.29
N ARG A 421 10.86 -9.18 3.26
CA ARG A 421 11.60 -8.54 4.35
C ARG A 421 12.86 -9.35 4.66
N SER A 422 13.96 -8.67 4.93
CA SER A 422 15.22 -9.32 5.30
C SER A 422 16.09 -8.43 6.19
N GLY A 423 16.98 -9.05 6.91
CA GLY A 423 18.05 -8.44 7.69
C GLY A 423 19.29 -9.32 7.61
N ALA A 424 19.74 -9.89 8.73
CA ALA A 424 20.77 -10.92 8.75
C ALA A 424 20.31 -12.25 8.15
N GLU A 425 18.99 -12.44 8.03
CA GLU A 425 18.31 -13.61 7.46
C GLU A 425 17.15 -13.13 6.59
N VAL A 426 16.51 -14.04 5.85
CA VAL A 426 15.27 -13.75 5.13
C VAL A 426 14.09 -13.98 6.05
N ASP A 427 13.34 -12.92 6.33
CA ASP A 427 12.23 -12.92 7.28
C ASP A 427 10.88 -13.25 6.60
N LYS A 428 10.68 -12.73 5.39
CA LYS A 428 9.46 -12.86 4.60
C LYS A 428 9.81 -12.84 3.12
N LEU A 429 9.12 -13.63 2.31
CA LEU A 429 9.36 -13.71 0.87
C LEU A 429 8.08 -13.93 0.08
N GLY A 430 7.94 -13.22 -1.02
CA GLY A 430 7.04 -13.43 -2.12
C GLY A 430 7.80 -13.32 -3.43
N VAL A 431 7.20 -13.70 -4.54
CA VAL A 431 7.84 -13.74 -5.85
C VAL A 431 7.20 -12.77 -6.84
N ILE A 432 8.00 -12.30 -7.79
CA ILE A 432 7.59 -11.47 -8.92
C ILE A 432 7.66 -12.35 -10.17
N TYR A 433 6.56 -12.39 -10.93
CA TYR A 433 6.45 -13.13 -12.17
C TYR A 433 6.45 -12.16 -13.36
N GLN A 434 7.11 -12.56 -14.47
CA GLN A 434 7.05 -11.90 -15.77
C GLN A 434 6.93 -12.94 -16.89
N PRO A 435 6.40 -12.59 -18.08
CA PRO A 435 6.31 -13.48 -19.24
C PRO A 435 7.64 -13.96 -19.74
#